data_6b63e99170f75efae9f1a0b45ce2e2fa
#
_entry.id   6b63e99170f75efae9f1a0b45ce2e2fa
#
_cell.length_a   1.000
_cell.length_b   1.000
_cell.length_c   1.000
_cell.angle_alpha   90.00
_cell.angle_beta   90.00
_cell.angle_gamma   90.00
#
_symmetry.space_group_name_H-M   'P 1'
#
loop_
_entity.id
_entity.type
_entity.pdbx_description
1 polymer ?
#
loop_
_entity_poly.entity_id
_entity_poly.type
_entity_poly.pdbx_seq_one_letter_code
_entity_poly.pdbx_strand_id
1 'polypeptide(L)'
;MADDMDSIMGFIMGNKQRERVVQILGSKGKMESDKVAKVTHIPAPSVKKILAEMAERDLVSEENGIWGLTVAGAEIEKELKKRG
;
A
#
# COMPACT_ATOMS: atom_id res chain seq x y z
N MET A 1 19.81 -5.90 -3.58
CA MET A 1 19.74 -5.45 -2.22
C MET A 1 18.36 -4.92 -1.88
N ALA A 2 17.84 -5.30 -0.73
CA ALA A 2 16.52 -4.83 -0.33
C ALA A 2 16.54 -3.33 0.00
N ASP A 3 15.44 -2.67 -0.27
CA ASP A 3 15.27 -1.28 0.11
C ASP A 3 15.26 -1.18 1.64
N ASP A 4 15.92 -0.16 2.17
CA ASP A 4 15.85 0.06 3.60
C ASP A 4 14.54 0.80 3.93
N MET A 5 14.26 0.91 5.22
CA MET A 5 13.00 1.51 5.68
C MET A 5 12.85 2.95 5.19
N ASP A 6 13.93 3.73 5.21
CA ASP A 6 13.85 5.14 4.81
C ASP A 6 13.54 5.28 3.32
N SER A 7 14.14 4.43 2.49
CA SER A 7 13.86 4.45 1.05
C SER A 7 12.40 4.10 0.78
N ILE A 8 11.89 3.09 1.46
CA ILE A 8 10.50 2.67 1.29
C ILE A 8 9.55 3.74 1.81
N MET A 9 9.86 4.34 2.95
CA MET A 9 9.04 5.42 3.48
C MET A 9 8.99 6.59 2.51
N GLY A 10 10.14 6.96 1.90
CA GLY A 10 10.17 8.00 0.90
C GLY A 10 9.34 7.67 -0.32
N PHE A 11 9.38 6.40 -0.77
CA PHE A 11 8.59 5.95 -1.89
C PHE A 11 7.08 6.10 -1.59
N ILE A 12 6.65 5.71 -0.40
CA ILE A 12 5.24 5.79 0.00
C ILE A 12 4.82 7.24 0.24
N MET A 13 5.60 7.98 1.03
CA MET A 13 5.23 9.33 1.42
C MET A 13 5.40 10.34 0.30
N GLY A 14 6.18 10.00 -0.71
CA GLY A 14 6.35 10.87 -1.87
C GLY A 14 5.12 10.94 -2.77
N ASN A 15 4.10 10.12 -2.50
CA ASN A 15 2.88 10.09 -3.28
C ASN A 15 1.70 9.84 -2.34
N LYS A 16 0.81 10.83 -2.24
CA LYS A 16 -0.31 10.75 -1.32
C LYS A 16 -1.24 9.56 -1.62
N GLN A 17 -1.37 9.20 -2.89
CA GLN A 17 -2.20 8.05 -3.25
C GLN A 17 -1.60 6.75 -2.74
N ARG A 18 -0.27 6.59 -2.86
CA ARG A 18 0.40 5.41 -2.30
C ARG A 18 0.19 5.33 -0.79
N GLU A 19 0.35 6.45 -0.13
CA GLU A 19 0.16 6.52 1.32
C GLU A 19 -1.26 6.11 1.72
N ARG A 20 -2.26 6.61 0.99
CA ARG A 20 -3.65 6.26 1.28
C ARG A 20 -3.93 4.78 1.08
N VAL A 21 -3.38 4.18 0.02
CA VAL A 21 -3.57 2.75 -0.23
C VAL A 21 -2.99 1.93 0.92
N VAL A 22 -1.78 2.27 1.36
CA VAL A 22 -1.17 1.57 2.49
C VAL A 22 -2.02 1.72 3.74
N GLN A 23 -2.48 2.93 4.02
CA GLN A 23 -3.28 3.21 5.20
C GLN A 23 -4.60 2.43 5.20
N ILE A 24 -5.27 2.39 4.05
CA ILE A 24 -6.56 1.70 3.98
C ILE A 24 -6.40 0.18 4.11
N LEU A 25 -5.36 -0.38 3.51
CA LEU A 25 -5.11 -1.80 3.66
C LEU A 25 -4.71 -2.15 5.09
N GLY A 26 -4.03 -1.24 5.77
CA GLY A 26 -3.68 -1.44 7.18
C GLY A 26 -4.88 -1.34 8.12
N SER A 27 -5.78 -0.40 7.87
CA SER A 27 -6.91 -0.17 8.78
C SER A 27 -8.11 -1.06 8.48
N LYS A 28 -8.38 -1.34 7.19
CA LYS A 28 -9.55 -2.14 6.80
C LYS A 28 -9.21 -3.60 6.51
N GLY A 29 -7.94 -3.91 6.31
CA GLY A 29 -7.54 -5.27 5.98
C GLY A 29 -7.58 -5.52 4.48
N LYS A 30 -7.54 -6.81 4.12
CA LYS A 30 -7.47 -7.23 2.73
C LYS A 30 -8.73 -6.84 1.97
N MET A 31 -8.56 -6.44 0.70
CA MET A 31 -9.70 -6.12 -0.15
C MET A 31 -9.31 -6.14 -1.62
N GLU A 32 -10.32 -6.17 -2.47
CA GLU A 32 -10.11 -6.12 -3.92
C GLU A 32 -9.70 -4.73 -4.35
N SER A 33 -8.99 -4.65 -5.49
CA SER A 33 -8.51 -3.35 -5.99
C SER A 33 -9.67 -2.38 -6.26
N ASP A 34 -10.79 -2.88 -6.76
CA ASP A 34 -11.96 -2.03 -7.01
C ASP A 34 -12.50 -1.45 -5.71
N LYS A 35 -12.47 -2.23 -4.63
CA LYS A 35 -12.90 -1.75 -3.32
C LYS A 35 -11.94 -0.70 -2.79
N VAL A 36 -10.64 -0.90 -2.97
CA VAL A 36 -9.65 0.09 -2.59
C VAL A 36 -9.92 1.40 -3.32
N ALA A 37 -10.18 1.33 -4.62
CA ALA A 37 -10.49 2.52 -5.41
C ALA A 37 -11.71 3.25 -4.86
N LYS A 38 -12.76 2.49 -4.55
CA LYS A 38 -14.00 3.05 -4.05
C LYS A 38 -13.81 3.76 -2.71
N VAL A 39 -13.12 3.09 -1.78
CA VAL A 39 -12.92 3.62 -0.42
C VAL A 39 -12.00 4.83 -0.42
N THR A 40 -10.97 4.81 -1.24
CA THR A 40 -9.97 5.89 -1.26
C THR A 40 -10.34 7.03 -2.22
N HIS A 41 -11.32 6.81 -3.08
CA HIS A 41 -11.68 7.75 -4.16
C HIS A 41 -10.53 7.97 -5.14
N ILE A 42 -9.66 6.97 -5.28
CA ILE A 42 -8.59 6.99 -6.28
C ILE A 42 -9.09 6.20 -7.50
N PRO A 43 -8.87 6.71 -8.73
CA PRO A 43 -9.31 5.97 -9.92
C PRO A 43 -8.75 4.55 -9.95
N ALA A 44 -9.56 3.59 -10.37
CA ALA A 44 -9.17 2.19 -10.37
C ALA A 44 -7.87 1.92 -11.12
N PRO A 45 -7.61 2.49 -12.30
CA PRO A 45 -6.33 2.28 -12.98
C PRO A 45 -5.14 2.73 -12.14
N SER A 46 -5.29 3.83 -11.41
CA SER A 46 -4.22 4.32 -10.53
C SER A 46 -3.99 3.37 -9.37
N VAL A 47 -5.07 2.84 -8.78
CA VAL A 47 -4.97 1.88 -7.69
C VAL A 47 -4.21 0.62 -8.15
N LYS A 48 -4.56 0.11 -9.33
CA LYS A 48 -3.90 -1.08 -9.86
C LYS A 48 -2.41 -0.86 -10.07
N LYS A 49 -2.05 0.31 -10.59
CA LYS A 49 -0.65 0.67 -10.78
C LYS A 49 0.09 0.75 -9.45
N ILE A 50 -0.52 1.39 -8.46
CA ILE A 50 0.07 1.53 -7.14
C ILE A 50 0.27 0.17 -6.49
N LEU A 51 -0.74 -0.70 -6.55
CA LEU A 51 -0.64 -2.03 -5.98
C LEU A 51 0.48 -2.84 -6.65
N ALA A 52 0.59 -2.73 -7.98
CA ALA A 52 1.66 -3.43 -8.70
C ALA A 52 3.03 -2.92 -8.28
N GLU A 53 3.19 -1.61 -8.14
CA GLU A 53 4.45 -1.02 -7.70
C GLU A 53 4.82 -1.48 -6.29
N MET A 54 3.84 -1.52 -5.41
CA MET A 54 4.09 -1.95 -4.04
C MET A 54 4.35 -3.46 -3.95
N ALA A 55 3.74 -4.24 -4.84
CA ALA A 55 4.00 -5.67 -4.88
C ALA A 55 5.44 -5.96 -5.30
N GLU A 56 5.98 -5.14 -6.21
CA GLU A 56 7.37 -5.28 -6.63
C GLU A 56 8.34 -5.05 -5.47
N ARG A 57 7.94 -4.28 -4.49
CA ARG A 57 8.74 -4.01 -3.31
C ARG A 57 8.38 -4.92 -2.13
N ASP A 58 7.53 -5.91 -2.39
CA ASP A 58 7.10 -6.88 -1.38
C ASP A 58 6.34 -6.24 -0.22
N LEU A 59 5.62 -5.16 -0.50
CA LEU A 59 4.83 -4.46 0.52
C LEU A 59 3.38 -4.93 0.54
N VAL A 60 2.88 -5.44 -0.58
CA VAL A 60 1.54 -6.01 -0.66
C VAL A 60 1.63 -7.34 -1.40
N SER A 61 0.64 -8.18 -1.18
CA SER A 61 0.50 -9.43 -1.91
C SER A 61 -0.94 -9.59 -2.34
N GLU A 62 -1.15 -10.40 -3.37
CA GLU A 62 -2.47 -10.62 -3.95
C GLU A 62 -2.75 -12.11 -3.97
N GLU A 63 -3.98 -12.47 -3.63
CA GLU A 63 -4.41 -13.85 -3.67
C GLU A 63 -5.87 -13.86 -4.11
N ASN A 64 -6.13 -14.46 -5.28
CA ASN A 64 -7.49 -14.54 -5.83
C ASN A 64 -8.16 -13.17 -5.95
N GLY A 65 -7.38 -12.17 -6.35
CA GLY A 65 -7.90 -10.83 -6.53
C GLY A 65 -7.98 -9.99 -5.26
N ILE A 66 -7.61 -10.56 -4.14
CA ILE A 66 -7.65 -9.86 -2.85
C ILE A 66 -6.24 -9.40 -2.49
N TRP A 67 -6.09 -8.10 -2.26
CA TRP A 67 -4.81 -7.48 -1.92
C TRP A 67 -4.70 -7.22 -0.43
N GLY A 68 -3.52 -7.41 0.12
CA GLY A 68 -3.29 -7.12 1.52
C GLY A 68 -1.84 -6.75 1.77
N LEU A 69 -1.56 -6.17 2.93
CA LEU A 69 -0.19 -5.85 3.31
C LEU A 69 0.56 -7.12 3.67
N THR A 70 1.83 -7.18 3.27
CA THR A 70 2.75 -8.19 3.78
C THR A 70 3.21 -7.77 5.17
N VAL A 71 4.02 -8.60 5.81
CA VAL A 71 4.62 -8.21 7.09
C VAL A 71 5.40 -6.91 6.93
N ALA A 72 6.19 -6.81 5.86
CA ALA A 72 6.96 -5.60 5.58
C ALA A 72 6.03 -4.39 5.38
N GLY A 73 4.94 -4.59 4.63
CA GLY A 73 3.97 -3.52 4.42
C GLY A 73 3.30 -3.08 5.70
N ALA A 74 3.01 -4.03 6.58
CA ALA A 74 2.39 -3.71 7.87
C ALA A 74 3.32 -2.89 8.75
N GLU A 75 4.61 -3.18 8.70
CA GLU A 75 5.60 -2.40 9.45
C GLU A 75 5.71 -0.99 8.93
N ILE A 76 5.64 -0.82 7.62
CA ILE A 76 5.64 0.51 7.01
C ILE A 76 4.41 1.29 7.44
N GLU A 77 3.26 0.64 7.47
CA GLU A 77 2.01 1.28 7.88
C GLU A 77 2.09 1.76 9.34
N LYS A 78 2.70 0.96 10.20
CA LYS A 78 2.94 1.38 11.58
C LYS A 78 3.81 2.61 11.67
N GLU A 79 4.87 2.64 10.85
CA GLU A 79 5.79 3.78 10.83
C GLU A 79 5.09 5.05 10.35
N LEU A 80 4.21 4.91 9.36
CA LEU A 80 3.43 6.05 8.88
C LEU A 80 2.58 6.64 9.99
N LYS A 81 1.96 5.79 10.80
CA LYS A 81 1.14 6.24 11.92
C LYS A 81 1.96 7.02 12.94
N LYS A 82 3.20 6.57 13.19
CA LYS A 82 4.07 7.26 14.14
C LYS A 82 4.45 8.64 13.65
N ARG A 83 4.66 8.77 12.34
CA ARG A 83 5.07 10.04 11.76
C ARG A 83 3.91 11.00 11.53
N GLY A 84 2.71 10.44 11.40
CA GLY A 84 1.51 11.22 11.21
C GLY A 84 0.95 11.70 12.50
#